data_7cdc311d885837aef9283415b603771f
#
_entry.id   7cdc311d885837aef9283415b603771f
#
_cell.length_a   1.000
_cell.length_b   1.000
_cell.length_c   1.000
_cell.angle_alpha   90.00
_cell.angle_beta   90.00
_cell.angle_gamma   90.00
#
_symmetry.space_group_name_H-M   'P 1'
#
loop_
_entity.id
_entity.type
_entity.pdbx_description
1 polymer ?
#
loop_
_entity_poly.entity_id
_entity_poly.type
_entity_poly.pdbx_seq_one_letter_code
_entity_poly.pdbx_strand_id
1 'polypeptide(L)'
;MLPPFESDETPGNSLTLLSGAPAPVGVAICKDMDFIRPALDYGRAGAALVLDPAWDFSVDRAWHGHIAIMRGVENGYAVAHTAKNGFLTVTDSRGRVLGEVRSDRAEFASLLVDVPVQHQDTIFDRYGAWFPGLAGLLLLVAVVQLAMVWRRSASEAI
;
A
#
# COMPACT_ATOMS: atom_id res chain seq x y z
N MET A 1 -16.36 13.09 12.80
CA MET A 1 -17.49 13.54 11.97
C MET A 1 -16.85 13.97 10.65
N LEU A 2 -17.04 13.22 9.57
CA LEU A 2 -16.52 13.59 8.25
C LEU A 2 -17.25 14.84 7.77
N PRO A 3 -16.59 15.77 7.08
CA PRO A 3 -17.25 16.94 6.53
C PRO A 3 -18.34 16.54 5.52
N PRO A 4 -19.42 17.30 5.40
CA PRO A 4 -20.59 16.94 4.58
C PRO A 4 -20.30 16.81 3.07
N PHE A 5 -19.09 17.13 2.63
CA PHE A 5 -18.69 17.04 1.22
C PHE A 5 -18.24 15.65 0.77
N GLU A 6 -17.98 14.71 1.69
CA GLU A 6 -17.55 13.36 1.36
C GLU A 6 -18.71 12.35 1.26
N SER A 7 -19.94 12.77 1.58
CA SER A 7 -21.09 11.86 1.66
C SER A 7 -21.74 11.50 0.31
N ASP A 8 -21.40 12.22 -0.76
CA ASP A 8 -22.02 12.06 -2.07
C ASP A 8 -21.10 11.41 -3.12
N GLU A 9 -19.91 10.97 -2.74
CA GLU A 9 -18.98 10.32 -3.66
C GLU A 9 -19.40 8.86 -3.88
N THR A 10 -19.58 8.50 -5.14
CA THR A 10 -19.83 7.11 -5.53
C THR A 10 -18.48 6.40 -5.71
N PRO A 11 -18.21 5.30 -4.98
CA PRO A 11 -16.98 4.56 -5.18
C PRO A 11 -16.83 4.10 -6.63
N GLY A 12 -15.63 4.29 -7.18
CA GLY A 12 -15.26 3.71 -8.47
C GLY A 12 -15.26 2.18 -8.41
N ASN A 13 -15.63 1.54 -9.50
CA ASN A 13 -15.65 0.08 -9.63
C ASN A 13 -14.69 -0.43 -10.71
N SER A 14 -13.87 0.44 -11.28
CA SER A 14 -12.93 0.14 -12.35
C SER A 14 -11.55 0.70 -12.06
N LEU A 15 -10.55 -0.07 -12.45
CA LEU A 15 -9.15 0.33 -12.44
C LEU A 15 -8.84 1.15 -13.69
N THR A 16 -8.12 2.25 -13.56
CA THR A 16 -7.68 3.06 -14.69
C THR A 16 -6.16 2.99 -14.83
N LEU A 17 -5.69 2.46 -15.97
CA LEU A 17 -4.32 2.60 -16.42
C LEU A 17 -4.25 3.65 -17.52
N LEU A 18 -3.34 4.61 -17.38
CA LEU A 18 -3.11 5.65 -18.38
C LEU A 18 -2.42 5.03 -19.61
N SER A 19 -3.02 5.23 -20.77
CA SER A 19 -2.44 4.84 -22.06
C SER A 19 -1.57 5.96 -22.60
N GLY A 20 -0.49 5.59 -23.35
CA GLY A 20 0.41 6.55 -23.98
C GLY A 20 1.69 6.87 -23.19
N ALA A 21 1.84 6.36 -21.99
CA ALA A 21 3.10 6.36 -21.26
C ALA A 21 4.00 5.19 -21.72
N PRO A 22 5.33 5.27 -21.53
CA PRO A 22 6.25 4.20 -21.90
C PRO A 22 6.02 2.89 -21.12
N ALA A 23 5.28 2.94 -20.02
CA ALA A 23 4.89 1.80 -19.19
C ALA A 23 3.49 2.05 -18.57
N PRO A 24 2.78 1.01 -18.10
CA PRO A 24 1.48 1.17 -17.47
C PRO A 24 1.54 2.05 -16.21
N VAL A 25 0.77 3.13 -16.18
CA VAL A 25 0.68 4.05 -15.05
C VAL A 25 -0.73 4.03 -14.47
N GLY A 26 -0.83 3.72 -13.18
CA GLY A 26 -2.08 3.79 -12.43
C GLY A 26 -2.27 5.15 -11.75
N VAL A 27 -3.50 5.43 -11.35
CA VAL A 27 -3.84 6.61 -10.52
C VAL A 27 -4.71 6.15 -9.36
N ALA A 28 -4.18 6.25 -8.15
CA ALA A 28 -4.91 6.02 -6.91
C ALA A 28 -5.03 7.35 -6.15
N ILE A 29 -6.14 7.61 -5.51
CA ILE A 29 -6.37 8.92 -4.90
C ILE A 29 -6.36 8.79 -3.38
N CYS A 30 -5.32 9.36 -2.75
CA CYS A 30 -5.25 9.53 -1.30
C CYS A 30 -5.53 8.21 -0.55
N LYS A 31 -6.69 8.07 0.07
CA LYS A 31 -7.12 6.90 0.84
C LYS A 31 -7.28 5.60 0.05
N ASP A 32 -7.26 5.62 -1.28
CA ASP A 32 -7.24 4.39 -2.06
C ASP A 32 -6.04 3.52 -1.69
N MET A 33 -4.90 4.16 -1.38
CA MET A 33 -3.67 3.47 -0.97
C MET A 33 -3.71 2.93 0.46
N ASP A 34 -4.65 3.35 1.30
CA ASP A 34 -4.86 2.76 2.65
C ASP A 34 -5.41 1.33 2.55
N PHE A 35 -6.09 1.01 1.45
CA PHE A 35 -6.73 -0.29 1.24
C PHE A 35 -5.87 -1.21 0.38
N ILE A 36 -5.89 -2.50 0.75
CA ILE A 36 -5.13 -3.53 0.02
C ILE A 36 -5.65 -3.71 -1.41
N ARG A 37 -6.97 -3.70 -1.60
CA ARG A 37 -7.61 -4.08 -2.89
C ARG A 37 -7.22 -3.17 -4.06
N PRO A 38 -7.37 -1.85 -3.99
CA PRO A 38 -6.99 -1.00 -5.13
C PRO A 38 -5.51 -1.16 -5.48
N ALA A 39 -4.64 -1.18 -4.47
CA ALA A 39 -3.19 -1.33 -4.66
C ALA A 39 -2.83 -2.67 -5.32
N LEU A 40 -3.42 -3.78 -4.84
CA LEU A 40 -3.21 -5.12 -5.38
C LEU A 40 -3.72 -5.25 -6.83
N ASP A 41 -4.86 -4.62 -7.13
CA ASP A 41 -5.44 -4.66 -8.47
C ASP A 41 -4.53 -3.91 -9.47
N TYR A 42 -3.86 -2.81 -9.08
CA TYR A 42 -2.82 -2.15 -9.89
C TYR A 42 -1.60 -3.05 -10.12
N GLY A 43 -1.10 -3.74 -9.07
CA GLY A 43 -0.02 -4.70 -9.21
C GLY A 43 -0.35 -5.80 -10.21
N ARG A 44 -1.50 -6.45 -10.04
CA ARG A 44 -1.99 -7.53 -10.94
C ARG A 44 -2.23 -7.06 -12.37
N ALA A 45 -2.55 -5.79 -12.56
CA ALA A 45 -2.67 -5.18 -13.87
C ALA A 45 -1.29 -4.80 -14.48
N GLY A 46 -0.19 -5.04 -13.77
CA GLY A 46 1.17 -4.77 -14.24
C GLY A 46 1.53 -3.29 -14.23
N ALA A 47 0.93 -2.49 -13.36
CA ALA A 47 1.32 -1.08 -13.20
C ALA A 47 2.80 -0.99 -12.86
N ALA A 48 3.53 -0.12 -13.56
CA ALA A 48 4.94 0.14 -13.30
C ALA A 48 5.15 1.37 -12.40
N LEU A 49 4.17 2.27 -12.40
CA LEU A 49 4.10 3.47 -11.57
C LEU A 49 2.65 3.70 -11.16
N VAL A 50 2.45 4.11 -9.90
CA VAL A 50 1.16 4.61 -9.43
C VAL A 50 1.34 6.06 -8.98
N LEU A 51 0.51 6.94 -9.53
CA LEU A 51 0.38 8.34 -9.11
C LEU A 51 -0.65 8.39 -7.99
N ASP A 52 -0.27 8.97 -6.86
CA ASP A 52 -1.10 9.07 -5.67
C ASP A 52 -1.23 10.52 -5.22
N PRO A 53 -2.14 11.31 -5.84
CA PRO A 53 -2.48 12.63 -5.37
C PRO A 53 -3.26 12.55 -4.06
N ALA A 54 -2.78 13.25 -3.03
CA ALA A 54 -3.33 13.19 -1.70
C ALA A 54 -3.48 14.58 -1.05
N TRP A 55 -4.29 14.62 -0.01
CA TRP A 55 -4.37 15.74 0.89
C TRP A 55 -4.12 15.23 2.30
N ASP A 56 -2.88 15.39 2.77
CA ASP A 56 -2.49 14.98 4.11
C ASP A 56 -2.90 16.02 5.14
N PHE A 57 -3.15 15.54 6.35
CA PHE A 57 -3.40 16.40 7.50
C PHE A 57 -2.09 16.61 8.27
N SER A 58 -1.97 17.75 8.94
CA SER A 58 -0.74 18.11 9.68
C SER A 58 -0.33 17.10 10.75
N VAL A 59 -1.29 16.29 11.24
CA VAL A 59 -1.08 15.30 12.31
C VAL A 59 -0.43 14.01 11.77
N ASP A 60 -0.78 13.60 10.56
CA ASP A 60 -0.38 12.32 9.96
C ASP A 60 0.34 12.46 8.60
N ARG A 61 0.86 13.67 8.34
CA ARG A 61 1.45 14.07 7.05
C ARG A 61 2.44 13.09 6.40
N ALA A 62 3.14 12.30 7.20
CA ALA A 62 4.07 11.29 6.70
C ALA A 62 3.44 9.90 6.60
N TRP A 63 2.33 9.67 7.28
CA TRP A 63 1.77 8.33 7.45
C TRP A 63 1.18 7.78 6.16
N HIS A 64 0.36 8.57 5.47
CA HIS A 64 -0.21 8.18 4.17
C HIS A 64 0.87 7.92 3.13
N GLY A 65 1.89 8.79 3.05
CA GLY A 65 3.03 8.56 2.17
C GLY A 65 3.74 7.24 2.47
N HIS A 66 3.95 6.90 3.74
CA HIS A 66 4.55 5.61 4.11
C HIS A 66 3.66 4.41 3.74
N ILE A 67 2.34 4.52 3.89
CA ILE A 67 1.41 3.48 3.45
C ILE A 67 1.51 3.31 1.93
N ALA A 68 1.46 4.40 1.17
CA ALA A 68 1.58 4.36 -0.28
C ALA A 68 2.90 3.70 -0.74
N ILE A 69 4.03 4.03 -0.10
CA ILE A 69 5.32 3.37 -0.35
C ILE A 69 5.23 1.86 -0.08
N MET A 70 4.65 1.45 1.05
CA MET A 70 4.47 0.02 1.37
C MET A 70 3.62 -0.69 0.33
N ARG A 71 2.54 -0.07 -0.15
CA ARG A 71 1.73 -0.62 -1.25
C ARG A 71 2.54 -0.78 -2.53
N GLY A 72 3.42 0.17 -2.85
CA GLY A 72 4.34 0.05 -3.97
C GLY A 72 5.27 -1.16 -3.85
N VAL A 73 5.87 -1.35 -2.67
CA VAL A 73 6.75 -2.50 -2.38
C VAL A 73 6.00 -3.83 -2.43
N GLU A 74 4.82 -3.91 -1.82
CA GLU A 74 3.98 -5.11 -1.81
C GLU A 74 3.60 -5.54 -3.23
N ASN A 75 3.35 -4.59 -4.11
CA ASN A 75 2.78 -4.81 -5.44
C ASN A 75 3.75 -4.51 -6.59
N GLY A 76 5.03 -4.28 -6.31
CA GLY A 76 6.11 -4.23 -7.28
C GLY A 76 6.09 -3.05 -8.26
N TYR A 77 5.51 -1.92 -7.90
CA TYR A 77 5.49 -0.70 -8.71
C TYR A 77 6.11 0.49 -7.97
N ALA A 78 6.60 1.46 -8.75
CA ALA A 78 7.03 2.75 -8.23
C ALA A 78 5.83 3.59 -7.78
N VAL A 79 6.02 4.48 -6.81
CA VAL A 79 4.98 5.38 -6.31
C VAL A 79 5.44 6.83 -6.40
N ALA A 80 4.57 7.68 -6.93
CA ALA A 80 4.69 9.13 -6.86
C ALA A 80 3.56 9.70 -6.01
N HIS A 81 3.80 9.79 -4.71
CA HIS A 81 2.87 10.38 -3.75
C HIS A 81 3.02 11.90 -3.76
N THR A 82 1.92 12.62 -3.96
CA THR A 82 1.92 14.09 -4.03
C THR A 82 0.87 14.66 -3.09
N ALA A 83 1.28 15.01 -1.87
CA ALA A 83 0.37 15.47 -0.85
C ALA A 83 0.38 16.99 -0.66
N LYS A 84 -0.80 17.57 -0.53
CA LYS A 84 -0.97 18.90 0.05
C LYS A 84 -0.81 18.80 1.57
N ASN A 85 -0.03 19.72 2.18
CA ASN A 85 0.29 19.75 3.60
C ASN A 85 1.12 18.56 4.12
N GLY A 86 1.80 17.85 3.24
CA GLY A 86 2.60 16.67 3.55
C GLY A 86 3.95 16.66 2.86
N PHE A 87 4.18 15.60 2.12
CA PHE A 87 5.39 15.38 1.33
C PHE A 87 5.04 15.08 -0.13
N LEU A 88 5.90 15.56 -1.02
CA LEU A 88 6.02 15.01 -2.37
C LEU A 88 7.11 13.96 -2.27
N THR A 89 6.77 12.69 -2.41
CA THR A 89 7.69 11.57 -2.27
C THR A 89 7.61 10.67 -3.48
N VAL A 90 8.75 10.37 -4.08
CA VAL A 90 8.84 9.44 -5.20
C VAL A 90 9.73 8.28 -4.80
N THR A 91 9.24 7.05 -5.02
CA THR A 91 9.99 5.83 -4.72
C THR A 91 10.06 4.91 -5.93
N ASP A 92 11.05 4.01 -5.93
CA ASP A 92 11.04 2.88 -6.84
C ASP A 92 10.16 1.72 -6.31
N SER A 93 10.05 0.65 -7.09
CA SER A 93 9.30 -0.57 -6.75
C SER A 93 9.82 -1.33 -5.52
N ARG A 94 10.96 -0.94 -4.97
CA ARG A 94 11.56 -1.50 -3.75
C ARG A 94 11.44 -0.57 -2.54
N GLY A 95 10.71 0.53 -2.68
CA GLY A 95 10.50 1.51 -1.62
C GLY A 95 11.69 2.42 -1.34
N ARG A 96 12.72 2.43 -2.22
CA ARG A 96 13.82 3.39 -2.07
C ARG A 96 13.33 4.77 -2.47
N VAL A 97 13.46 5.73 -1.57
CA VAL A 97 13.11 7.13 -1.83
C VAL A 97 14.11 7.71 -2.83
N LEU A 98 13.63 8.05 -4.01
CA LEU A 98 14.40 8.67 -5.09
C LEU A 98 14.44 10.19 -4.96
N GLY A 99 13.41 10.75 -4.35
CA GLY A 99 13.32 12.16 -4.03
C GLY A 99 12.17 12.46 -3.08
N GLU A 100 12.36 13.47 -2.23
CA GLU A 100 11.35 13.92 -1.29
C GLU A 100 11.49 15.42 -1.02
N VAL A 101 10.36 16.12 -0.96
CA VAL A 101 10.27 17.52 -0.59
C VAL A 101 9.00 17.81 0.21
N ARG A 102 9.07 18.71 1.17
CA ARG A 102 7.90 19.11 1.96
C ARG A 102 7.06 20.13 1.20
N SER A 103 5.77 19.84 1.05
CA SER A 103 4.78 20.70 0.41
C SER A 103 4.17 21.75 1.36
N ASP A 104 4.27 21.52 2.68
CA ASP A 104 3.69 22.40 3.71
C ASP A 104 4.53 23.63 4.06
N ARG A 105 5.73 23.75 3.49
CA ARG A 105 6.67 24.85 3.80
C ARG A 105 6.65 26.00 2.80
N ALA A 106 5.97 25.84 1.68
CA ALA A 106 5.90 26.83 0.62
C ALA A 106 4.51 26.83 0.00
N GLU A 107 4.12 27.93 -0.62
CA GLU A 107 2.88 28.04 -1.35
C GLU A 107 2.81 27.05 -2.53
N PHE A 108 3.97 26.79 -3.13
CA PHE A 108 4.13 25.83 -4.21
C PHE A 108 5.41 25.00 -3.99
N ALA A 109 5.30 23.69 -4.12
CA ALA A 109 6.44 22.76 -4.10
C ALA A 109 6.45 21.91 -5.37
N SER A 110 7.63 21.65 -5.91
CA SER A 110 7.82 20.76 -7.05
C SER A 110 9.01 19.84 -6.82
N LEU A 111 8.94 18.64 -7.38
CA LEU A 111 9.98 17.63 -7.32
C LEU A 111 10.13 17.01 -8.70
N LEU A 112 11.34 17.01 -9.26
CA LEU A 112 11.68 16.34 -10.51
C LEU A 112 12.61 15.18 -10.21
N VAL A 113 12.23 13.98 -10.63
CA VAL A 113 12.96 12.74 -10.34
C VAL A 113 12.85 11.78 -11.52
N ASP A 114 13.96 11.13 -11.84
CA ASP A 114 13.98 10.00 -12.77
C ASP A 114 13.54 8.73 -12.05
N VAL A 115 12.47 8.10 -12.56
CA VAL A 115 11.87 6.92 -11.95
C VAL A 115 12.07 5.70 -12.86
N PRO A 116 12.62 4.58 -12.35
CA PRO A 116 12.63 3.32 -13.09
C PRO A 116 11.20 2.78 -13.20
N VAL A 117 10.57 2.95 -14.36
CA VAL A 117 9.19 2.50 -14.61
C VAL A 117 9.18 1.03 -15.05
N GLN A 118 9.35 0.15 -14.07
CA GLN A 118 9.37 -1.30 -14.27
C GLN A 118 8.47 -1.96 -13.22
N HIS A 119 7.49 -2.76 -13.66
CA HIS A 119 6.76 -3.65 -12.75
C HIS A 119 7.66 -4.82 -12.34
N GLN A 120 7.58 -5.22 -11.08
CA GLN A 120 8.28 -6.39 -10.53
C GLN A 120 7.24 -7.33 -9.91
N ASP A 121 7.13 -8.55 -10.43
CA ASP A 121 6.28 -9.56 -9.82
C ASP A 121 6.66 -9.79 -8.37
N THR A 122 5.68 -9.79 -7.49
CA THR A 122 5.87 -10.02 -6.06
C THR A 122 5.09 -11.24 -5.58
N ILE A 123 5.47 -11.77 -4.42
CA ILE A 123 4.68 -12.81 -3.74
C ILE A 123 3.28 -12.27 -3.39
N PHE A 124 3.21 -10.98 -3.06
CA PHE A 124 1.96 -10.34 -2.67
C PHE A 124 1.00 -10.19 -3.85
N ASP A 125 1.47 -9.80 -5.05
CA ASP A 125 0.64 -9.77 -6.25
C ASP A 125 0.01 -11.12 -6.54
N ARG A 126 0.80 -12.18 -6.37
CA ARG A 126 0.38 -13.53 -6.72
C ARG A 126 -0.59 -14.12 -5.72
N TYR A 127 -0.31 -13.99 -4.44
CA TYR A 127 -1.03 -14.67 -3.36
C TYR A 127 -1.83 -13.73 -2.44
N GLY A 128 -1.73 -12.41 -2.66
CA GLY A 128 -2.36 -11.41 -1.79
C GLY A 128 -1.84 -11.47 -0.37
N ALA A 129 -2.70 -11.21 0.60
CA ALA A 129 -2.36 -11.23 2.03
C ALA A 129 -2.21 -12.68 2.57
N TRP A 130 -1.27 -13.45 2.01
CA TRP A 130 -1.03 -14.86 2.36
C TRP A 130 -0.46 -15.05 3.76
N PHE A 131 0.35 -14.10 4.25
CA PHE A 131 1.06 -14.21 5.52
C PHE A 131 0.11 -14.35 6.74
N PRO A 132 -0.97 -13.57 6.89
CA PRO A 132 -1.94 -13.78 7.96
C PRO A 132 -2.56 -15.18 7.97
N GLY A 133 -2.82 -15.76 6.80
CA GLY A 133 -3.31 -17.13 6.67
C GLY A 133 -2.31 -18.16 7.19
N LEU A 134 -1.04 -18.02 6.80
CA LEU A 134 0.04 -18.88 7.29
C LEU A 134 0.24 -18.74 8.81
N ALA A 135 0.27 -17.50 9.31
CA ALA A 135 0.41 -17.23 10.74
C ALA A 135 -0.75 -17.84 11.55
N GLY A 136 -1.98 -17.73 11.05
CA GLY A 136 -3.17 -18.35 11.67
C GLY A 136 -3.09 -19.88 11.69
N LEU A 137 -2.62 -20.49 10.61
CA LEU A 137 -2.41 -21.95 10.55
C LEU A 137 -1.36 -22.40 11.56
N LEU A 138 -0.21 -21.72 11.64
CA LEU A 138 0.84 -22.04 12.60
C LEU A 138 0.37 -21.90 14.05
N LEU A 139 -0.39 -20.83 14.33
CA LEU A 139 -1.00 -20.64 15.65
C LEU A 139 -1.97 -21.77 15.99
N LEU A 140 -2.83 -22.18 15.05
CA LEU A 140 -3.75 -23.29 15.27
C LEU A 140 -3.01 -24.58 15.58
N VAL A 141 -1.96 -24.89 14.82
CA VAL A 141 -1.11 -26.08 15.07
C VAL A 141 -0.49 -26.02 16.46
N ALA A 142 0.05 -24.88 16.87
CA ALA A 142 0.65 -24.71 18.21
C ALA A 142 -0.39 -24.92 19.33
N VAL A 143 -1.60 -24.37 19.18
CA VAL A 143 -2.69 -24.54 20.15
C VAL A 143 -3.12 -26.01 20.25
N VAL A 144 -3.26 -26.71 19.13
CA VAL A 144 -3.61 -28.13 19.10
C VAL A 144 -2.54 -28.97 19.78
N GLN A 145 -1.27 -28.71 19.50
CA GLN A 145 -0.17 -29.41 20.15
C GLN A 145 -0.16 -29.19 21.67
N LEU A 146 -0.34 -27.95 22.12
CA LEU A 146 -0.40 -27.63 23.53
C LEU A 146 -1.58 -28.33 24.21
N ALA A 147 -2.74 -28.35 23.59
CA ALA A 147 -3.92 -29.05 24.11
C ALA A 147 -3.71 -30.59 24.22
N MET A 148 -2.98 -31.17 23.24
CA MET A 148 -2.66 -32.59 23.28
C MET A 148 -1.67 -32.92 24.41
N VAL A 149 -0.65 -32.10 24.61
CA VAL A 149 0.30 -32.25 25.72
C VAL A 149 -0.41 -32.14 27.07
N TRP A 150 -1.25 -31.12 27.23
CA TRP A 150 -2.01 -30.92 28.48
C TRP A 150 -2.94 -32.11 28.79
N ARG A 151 -3.64 -32.65 27.80
CA ARG A 151 -4.47 -33.87 27.99
C ARG A 151 -3.66 -35.07 28.42
N ARG A 152 -2.46 -35.28 27.86
CA ARG A 152 -1.60 -36.38 28.26
C ARG A 152 -1.14 -36.25 29.70
N SER A 153 -0.67 -35.06 30.11
CA SER A 153 -0.24 -34.82 31.50
C SER A 153 -1.41 -34.97 32.50
N ALA A 154 -2.62 -34.61 32.15
CA ALA A 154 -3.80 -34.81 33.00
C ALA A 154 -4.18 -36.28 33.13
N SER A 155 -3.94 -37.12 32.09
CA SER A 155 -4.18 -38.58 32.14
C SER A 155 -3.14 -39.38 32.93
N GLU A 156 -1.92 -38.86 33.08
CA GLU A 156 -0.86 -39.49 33.87
C GLU A 156 -0.91 -39.15 35.36
N ALA A 157 -1.73 -38.17 35.72
CA ALA A 157 -1.89 -37.71 37.13
C ALA A 157 -3.04 -38.37 37.87
N ILE A 158 -3.79 -39.29 37.24
CA ILE A 158 -4.89 -40.10 37.79
C ILE A 158 -4.42 -41.54 37.92
#